data_48454b5608fb7e67d0412fbf8ba026d5
#
_entry.id   48454b5608fb7e67d0412fbf8ba026d5
#
_cell.length_a   1.000
_cell.length_b   1.000
_cell.length_c   1.000
_cell.angle_alpha   90.00
_cell.angle_beta   90.00
_cell.angle_gamma   90.00
#
_symmetry.space_group_name_H-M   'P 1'
#
loop_
_entity.id
_entity.type
_entity.pdbx_description
1 polymer ?
#
loop_
_entity_poly.entity_id
_entity_poly.type
_entity_poly.pdbx_seq_one_letter_code
_entity_poly.pdbx_strand_id
1 'polypeptide(L)'
;MAKKSHREIGNEAEDLACAYLESKGWRILERNYFFEHAEVDIVAYDDKAIVFVEVKMRSSTKYGHPMEYVTEEKVKNVFKASEAWMYERKMDGSPMRFDIVGIIQKKNEAPEFNHIEDAFR
;
A
#
# COMPACT_ATOMS: atom_id res chain seq x y z
N MET A 1 5.24 -25.84 13.71
CA MET A 1 5.83 -24.80 12.84
C MET A 1 6.05 -23.52 13.62
N ALA A 2 7.17 -22.88 13.34
CA ALA A 2 7.46 -21.61 13.99
C ALA A 2 6.47 -20.53 13.54
N LYS A 3 6.10 -19.67 14.48
CA LYS A 3 5.22 -18.55 14.23
C LYS A 3 5.97 -17.51 13.41
N LYS A 4 5.34 -16.97 12.36
CA LYS A 4 5.95 -15.94 11.54
C LYS A 4 6.11 -14.65 12.33
N SER A 5 7.19 -13.92 12.10
CA SER A 5 7.41 -12.61 12.69
C SER A 5 6.49 -11.58 12.03
N HIS A 6 6.27 -10.44 12.69
CA HIS A 6 5.50 -9.35 12.11
C HIS A 6 6.09 -8.86 10.79
N ARG A 7 7.42 -8.87 10.67
CA ARG A 7 8.12 -8.47 9.46
C ARG A 7 7.84 -9.42 8.30
N GLU A 8 7.87 -10.74 8.59
CA GLU A 8 7.58 -11.75 7.57
C GLU A 8 6.14 -11.65 7.07
N ILE A 9 5.19 -11.42 7.98
CA ILE A 9 3.78 -11.23 7.62
C ILE A 9 3.61 -9.98 6.76
N GLY A 10 4.29 -8.88 7.12
CA GLY A 10 4.26 -7.64 6.35
C GLY A 10 4.82 -7.83 4.95
N ASN A 11 5.94 -8.55 4.81
CA ASN A 11 6.52 -8.84 3.51
C ASN A 11 5.62 -9.71 2.65
N GLU A 12 4.93 -10.68 3.24
CA GLU A 12 3.96 -11.50 2.52
C GLU A 12 2.81 -10.65 1.99
N ALA A 13 2.29 -9.74 2.81
CA ALA A 13 1.21 -8.85 2.40
C ALA A 13 1.64 -7.99 1.21
N GLU A 14 2.85 -7.43 1.27
CA GLU A 14 3.38 -6.61 0.18
C GLU A 14 3.62 -7.42 -1.08
N ASP A 15 4.13 -8.66 -0.95
CA ASP A 15 4.32 -9.55 -2.08
C ASP A 15 2.99 -9.84 -2.79
N LEU A 16 1.97 -10.15 -2.00
CA LEU A 16 0.63 -10.39 -2.54
C LEU A 16 0.06 -9.15 -3.23
N ALA A 17 0.21 -7.99 -2.59
CA ALA A 17 -0.26 -6.74 -3.15
C ALA A 17 0.47 -6.39 -4.46
N CYS A 18 1.79 -6.57 -4.50
CA CYS A 18 2.57 -6.34 -5.72
C CYS A 18 2.11 -7.24 -6.86
N ALA A 19 1.93 -8.53 -6.59
CA ALA A 19 1.46 -9.48 -7.60
C ALA A 19 0.06 -9.09 -8.10
N TYR A 20 -0.82 -8.68 -7.19
CA TYR A 20 -2.15 -8.21 -7.53
C TYR A 20 -2.10 -6.99 -8.46
N LEU A 21 -1.30 -5.98 -8.11
CA LEU A 21 -1.16 -4.77 -8.92
C LEU A 21 -0.53 -5.06 -10.28
N GLU A 22 0.49 -5.90 -10.30
CA GLU A 22 1.13 -6.32 -11.56
C GLU A 22 0.17 -7.07 -12.46
N SER A 23 -0.75 -7.86 -11.88
CA SER A 23 -1.77 -8.57 -12.66
C SER A 23 -2.73 -7.59 -13.35
N LYS A 24 -2.83 -6.35 -12.84
CA LYS A 24 -3.63 -5.27 -13.45
C LYS A 24 -2.83 -4.49 -14.50
N GLY A 25 -1.58 -4.86 -14.73
CA GLY A 25 -0.71 -4.17 -15.69
C GLY A 25 0.07 -3.00 -15.09
N TRP A 26 0.03 -2.83 -13.77
CA TRP A 26 0.76 -1.76 -13.10
C TRP A 26 2.23 -2.12 -12.98
N ARG A 27 3.07 -1.11 -12.93
CA ARG A 27 4.50 -1.26 -12.69
C ARG A 27 4.81 -0.89 -11.26
N ILE A 28 5.54 -1.76 -10.54
CA ILE A 28 6.00 -1.46 -9.19
C ILE A 28 7.30 -0.68 -9.31
N LEU A 29 7.33 0.52 -8.77
CA LEU A 29 8.49 1.42 -8.85
C LEU A 29 9.39 1.29 -7.64
N GLU A 30 8.80 1.13 -6.45
CA GLU A 30 9.55 1.02 -5.21
C GLU A 30 8.71 0.35 -4.13
N ARG A 31 9.36 -0.30 -3.18
CA ARG A 31 8.72 -0.92 -2.01
C ARG A 31 9.38 -0.37 -0.76
N ASN A 32 8.59 -0.21 0.29
CA ASN A 32 9.08 0.21 1.62
C ASN A 32 9.89 1.50 1.56
N TYR A 33 9.27 2.54 1.01
CA TYR A 33 9.90 3.86 0.96
C TYR A 33 9.68 4.57 2.30
N PHE A 34 10.78 5.00 2.91
CA PHE A 34 10.75 5.71 4.20
C PHE A 34 11.13 7.17 4.01
N PHE A 35 10.39 8.04 4.68
CA PHE A 35 10.74 9.45 4.78
C PHE A 35 10.37 9.90 6.20
N GLU A 36 11.37 10.28 7.00
CA GLU A 36 11.21 10.61 8.41
C GLU A 36 10.56 9.43 9.16
N HIS A 37 9.35 9.62 9.72
CA HIS A 37 8.63 8.58 10.45
C HIS A 37 7.55 7.92 9.59
N ALA A 38 7.47 8.29 8.31
CA ALA A 38 6.47 7.77 7.40
C ALA A 38 7.02 6.63 6.56
N GLU A 39 6.15 5.67 6.25
CA GLU A 39 6.47 4.60 5.32
C GLU A 39 5.37 4.52 4.27
N VAL A 40 5.77 4.36 3.01
CA VAL A 40 4.86 4.02 1.92
C VAL A 40 5.18 2.59 1.53
N ASP A 41 4.19 1.71 1.63
CA ASP A 41 4.42 0.28 1.40
C ASP A 41 4.82 -0.01 -0.05
N ILE A 42 4.12 0.60 -1.01
CA ILE A 42 4.38 0.40 -2.43
C ILE A 42 4.22 1.72 -3.16
N VAL A 43 5.14 2.02 -4.06
CA VAL A 43 4.98 3.10 -5.05
C VAL A 43 4.87 2.43 -6.41
N ALA A 44 3.80 2.72 -7.13
CA ALA A 44 3.50 2.06 -8.40
C ALA A 44 3.10 3.08 -9.47
N TYR A 45 3.04 2.61 -10.71
CA TYR A 45 2.60 3.41 -11.85
C TYR A 45 1.54 2.62 -12.61
N ASP A 46 0.37 3.25 -12.82
CA ASP A 46 -0.76 2.60 -13.48
C ASP A 46 -0.97 3.05 -14.93
N ASP A 47 0.04 3.66 -15.54
CA ASP A 47 0.07 4.29 -16.87
C ASP A 47 -0.60 5.67 -16.92
N LYS A 48 -1.18 6.14 -15.81
CA LYS A 48 -1.83 7.45 -15.72
C LYS A 48 -1.25 8.30 -14.59
N ALA A 49 -0.95 7.66 -13.46
CA ALA A 49 -0.51 8.37 -12.27
C ALA A 49 0.47 7.54 -11.47
N ILE A 50 1.27 8.24 -10.67
CA ILE A 50 2.06 7.58 -9.61
C ILE A 50 1.09 7.28 -8.48
N VAL A 51 1.07 6.04 -8.02
CA VAL A 51 0.14 5.58 -6.99
C VAL A 51 0.92 5.16 -5.74
N PHE A 52 0.62 5.80 -4.62
CA PHE A 52 1.21 5.47 -3.32
C PHE A 52 0.23 4.56 -2.62
N VAL A 53 0.66 3.34 -2.33
CA VAL A 53 -0.24 2.27 -1.87
C VAL A 53 0.07 1.87 -0.43
N GLU A 54 -0.96 1.87 0.40
CA GLU A 54 -0.94 1.31 1.74
C GLU A 54 -1.52 -0.10 1.68
N VAL A 55 -0.81 -1.06 2.26
CA VAL A 55 -1.24 -2.46 2.26
C VAL A 55 -1.68 -2.85 3.67
N LYS A 56 -2.87 -3.45 3.78
CA LYS A 56 -3.39 -3.97 5.04
C LYS A 56 -3.86 -5.40 4.85
N MET A 57 -3.28 -6.32 5.62
CA MET A 57 -3.70 -7.72 5.59
C MET A 57 -4.34 -8.11 6.92
N ARG A 58 -5.45 -8.83 6.83
CA ARG A 58 -6.20 -9.33 7.98
C ARG A 58 -6.61 -10.78 7.72
N SER A 59 -6.91 -11.50 8.81
CA SER A 59 -7.38 -12.89 8.70
C SER A 59 -8.89 -12.98 8.54
N SER A 60 -9.63 -11.88 8.76
CA SER A 60 -11.09 -11.83 8.60
C SER A 60 -11.56 -10.39 8.50
N THR A 61 -12.84 -10.20 8.14
CA THR A 61 -13.50 -8.89 8.09
C THR A 61 -13.93 -8.39 9.48
N LYS A 62 -13.71 -9.18 10.49
CA LYS A 62 -14.06 -8.89 11.89
C LYS A 62 -13.54 -7.54 12.40
N TYR A 63 -12.43 -7.07 11.87
CA TYR A 63 -11.76 -5.85 12.32
C TYR A 63 -12.19 -4.59 11.56
N GLY A 64 -13.24 -4.69 10.74
CA GLY A 64 -13.79 -3.53 10.03
C GLY A 64 -13.17 -3.28 8.67
N HIS A 65 -13.55 -2.18 8.05
CA HIS A 65 -13.09 -1.77 6.74
C HIS A 65 -11.66 -1.21 6.81
N PRO A 66 -10.79 -1.44 5.81
CA PRO A 66 -9.42 -0.89 5.81
C PRO A 66 -9.32 0.62 6.06
N MET A 67 -10.28 1.39 5.58
CA MET A 67 -10.31 2.85 5.78
C MET A 67 -10.43 3.25 7.26
N GLU A 68 -10.98 2.40 8.09
CA GLU A 68 -11.17 2.68 9.52
C GLU A 68 -9.85 2.77 10.30
N TYR A 69 -8.77 2.26 9.71
CA TYR A 69 -7.45 2.26 10.35
C TYR A 69 -6.58 3.42 9.88
N VAL A 70 -7.11 4.29 9.03
CA VAL A 70 -6.36 5.43 8.50
C VAL A 70 -6.68 6.68 9.32
N THR A 71 -5.69 7.18 10.06
CA THR A 71 -5.81 8.38 10.88
C THR A 71 -5.38 9.62 10.11
N GLU A 72 -5.77 10.80 10.59
CA GLU A 72 -5.33 12.07 10.01
C GLU A 72 -3.80 12.20 10.04
N GLU A 73 -3.18 11.74 11.11
CA GLU A 73 -1.73 11.74 11.24
C GLU A 73 -1.08 10.84 10.18
N LYS A 74 -1.64 9.66 9.96
CA LYS A 74 -1.16 8.74 8.92
C LYS A 74 -1.25 9.39 7.55
N VAL A 75 -2.37 10.03 7.23
CA VAL A 75 -2.57 10.74 5.97
C VAL A 75 -1.52 11.83 5.78
N LYS A 76 -1.31 12.67 6.81
CA LYS A 76 -0.28 13.72 6.77
C LYS A 76 1.10 13.16 6.48
N ASN A 77 1.47 12.08 7.17
CA ASN A 77 2.78 11.47 7.03
C ASN A 77 2.97 10.88 5.63
N VAL A 78 1.95 10.22 5.11
CA VAL A 78 2.00 9.65 3.76
C VAL A 78 2.10 10.75 2.70
N PHE A 79 1.39 11.86 2.88
CA PHE A 79 1.50 13.01 1.98
C PHE A 79 2.92 13.57 1.96
N LYS A 80 3.54 13.73 3.14
CA LYS A 80 4.93 14.20 3.22
C LYS A 80 5.89 13.25 2.50
N ALA A 81 5.72 11.96 2.73
CA ALA A 81 6.57 10.94 2.09
C ALA A 81 6.40 10.97 0.57
N SER A 82 5.16 11.11 0.09
CA SER A 82 4.89 11.15 -1.34
C SER A 82 5.50 12.38 -1.99
N GLU A 83 5.40 13.53 -1.35
CA GLU A 83 6.03 14.77 -1.85
C GLU A 83 7.55 14.60 -1.94
N ALA A 84 8.16 14.00 -0.93
CA ALA A 84 9.60 13.74 -0.93
C ALA A 84 10.00 12.81 -2.06
N TRP A 85 9.25 11.74 -2.25
CA TRP A 85 9.50 10.77 -3.32
C TRP A 85 9.41 11.44 -4.69
N MET A 86 8.36 12.20 -4.92
CA MET A 86 8.14 12.92 -6.19
C MET A 86 9.27 13.91 -6.46
N TYR A 87 9.67 14.66 -5.44
CA TYR A 87 10.75 15.63 -5.54
C TYR A 87 12.09 14.94 -5.87
N GLU A 88 12.42 13.88 -5.14
CA GLU A 88 13.66 13.13 -5.34
C GLU A 88 13.77 12.56 -6.76
N ARG A 89 12.65 12.17 -7.35
CA ARG A 89 12.58 11.62 -8.70
C ARG A 89 12.33 12.68 -9.77
N LYS A 90 12.26 13.96 -9.38
CA LYS A 90 12.01 15.09 -10.30
C LYS A 90 10.69 14.92 -11.05
N MET A 91 9.68 14.41 -10.35
CA MET A 91 8.35 14.15 -10.88
C MET A 91 7.27 15.02 -10.24
N ASP A 92 7.66 16.00 -9.43
CA ASP A 92 6.71 16.91 -8.81
C ASP A 92 5.87 17.60 -9.88
N GLY A 93 4.57 17.71 -9.61
CA GLY A 93 3.61 18.19 -10.58
C GLY A 93 2.99 17.12 -11.45
N SER A 94 3.53 15.89 -11.46
CA SER A 94 2.93 14.77 -12.19
C SER A 94 1.68 14.27 -11.46
N PRO A 95 0.73 13.66 -12.19
CA PRO A 95 -0.45 13.08 -11.53
C PRO A 95 -0.07 12.02 -10.50
N MET A 96 -0.71 12.06 -9.33
CA MET A 96 -0.50 11.09 -8.27
C MET A 96 -1.79 10.86 -7.51
N ARG A 97 -1.90 9.69 -6.87
CA ARG A 97 -3.01 9.39 -5.98
C ARG A 97 -2.60 8.40 -4.90
N PHE A 98 -3.47 8.23 -3.93
CA PHE A 98 -3.23 7.34 -2.78
C PHE A 98 -4.27 6.23 -2.78
N ASP A 99 -3.81 4.98 -2.76
CA ASP A 99 -4.68 3.82 -2.77
C ASP A 99 -4.45 2.98 -1.52
N ILE A 100 -5.45 2.20 -1.15
CA ILE A 100 -5.31 1.19 -0.10
C ILE A 100 -5.62 -0.17 -0.73
N VAL A 101 -4.77 -1.16 -0.49
CA VAL A 101 -5.03 -2.54 -0.88
C VAL A 101 -5.22 -3.33 0.41
N GLY A 102 -6.47 -3.69 0.69
CA GLY A 102 -6.81 -4.58 1.78
C GLY A 102 -6.75 -6.02 1.30
N ILE A 103 -6.19 -6.89 2.13
CA ILE A 103 -6.08 -8.32 1.82
C ILE A 103 -6.69 -9.09 2.97
N ILE A 104 -7.62 -9.99 2.66
CA ILE A 104 -8.18 -10.92 3.64
C ILE A 104 -7.62 -12.29 3.29
N GLN A 105 -6.78 -12.82 4.18
CA GLN A 105 -6.14 -14.11 4.02
C GLN A 105 -6.62 -15.05 5.12
N LYS A 106 -7.60 -15.87 4.81
CA LYS A 106 -8.09 -16.91 5.72
C LYS A 106 -7.26 -18.17 5.53
N LYS A 107 -7.20 -18.98 6.59
CA LYS A 107 -6.44 -20.23 6.56
C LYS A 107 -6.96 -21.15 5.45
N ASN A 108 -6.04 -21.65 4.62
CA ASN A 108 -6.34 -22.58 3.52
C ASN A 108 -7.29 -22.04 2.45
N GLU A 109 -7.37 -20.70 2.31
CA GLU A 109 -8.17 -20.06 1.28
C GLU A 109 -7.31 -19.13 0.44
N ALA A 110 -7.76 -18.85 -0.78
CA ALA A 110 -7.11 -17.85 -1.61
C ALA A 110 -7.31 -16.45 -1.01
N PRO A 111 -6.34 -15.55 -1.16
CA PRO A 111 -6.51 -14.19 -0.63
C PRO A 111 -7.60 -13.43 -1.37
N GLU A 112 -8.35 -12.62 -0.63
CA GLU A 112 -9.32 -11.69 -1.19
C GLU A 112 -8.70 -10.29 -1.18
N PHE A 113 -8.79 -9.58 -2.30
CA PHE A 113 -8.27 -8.22 -2.41
C PHE A 113 -9.40 -7.21 -2.43
N ASN A 114 -9.28 -6.18 -1.63
CA ASN A 114 -10.19 -5.04 -1.62
C ASN A 114 -9.36 -3.79 -1.90
N HIS A 115 -9.38 -3.34 -3.15
CA HIS A 115 -8.58 -2.22 -3.60
C HIS A 115 -9.42 -0.94 -3.60
N ILE A 116 -9.00 0.02 -2.79
CA ILE A 116 -9.68 1.31 -2.70
C ILE A 116 -8.80 2.33 -3.42
N GLU A 117 -9.22 2.74 -4.60
CA GLU A 117 -8.50 3.74 -5.37
C GLU A 117 -8.84 5.14 -4.86
N ASP A 118 -7.85 6.04 -4.90
CA ASP A 118 -8.01 7.43 -4.49
C ASP A 118 -8.62 7.52 -3.08
N ALA A 119 -8.05 6.75 -2.17
CA ALA A 119 -8.61 6.53 -0.84
C ALA A 119 -8.63 7.79 0.03
N PHE A 120 -7.69 8.70 -0.16
CA PHE A 120 -7.65 9.95 0.58
C PHE A 120 -6.88 11.01 -0.23
N ARG A 121 -7.21 12.25 0.05
CA ARG A 121 -6.63 13.40 -0.65
C ARG A 121 -6.09 14.43 0.32
#